data_219e4e409785836b59729433ac77429d
#
_entry.id   219e4e409785836b59729433ac77429d
#
_cell.length_a   1.000
_cell.length_b   1.000
_cell.length_c   1.000
_cell.angle_alpha   90.00
_cell.angle_beta   90.00
_cell.angle_gamma   90.00
#
_symmetry.space_group_name_H-M   'P 1'
#
loop_
_entity.id
_entity.type
_entity.pdbx_description
1 polymer ?
#
loop_
_entity_poly.entity_id
_entity_poly.type
_entity_poly.pdbx_seq_one_letter_code
_entity_poly.pdbx_strand_id
1 'polypeptide(L)'
;MSWKTTLMRFPGIRKLSSIRTKLSARWSDWRHNVKTCGEEDPRQLNVLGENVSHAVVYIPTTFRSGRHMLRDLPIPDVSGYTFIDLGSGKGRMLLLAAELPFRRIIGVEFSLDLDALARKNVKSYRNPKQACFQIEPVNMDATQFEFPPEPSLIYLYYPFDQFVMEPVIQNLNRSLEEHPRDVIVMYRNPVLSEVVEAASNLRVYARSNYFGSFYNVYRSVVSST
;
A
#
# COMPACT_ATOMS: atom_id res chain seq x y z
N MET A 1 -6.73 27.29 -14.15
CA MET A 1 -6.12 26.11 -14.81
C MET A 1 -4.62 26.30 -14.82
N SER A 2 -3.83 25.44 -14.15
CA SER A 2 -2.36 25.60 -14.07
C SER A 2 -1.74 25.20 -15.42
N TRP A 3 -0.78 25.97 -15.92
CA TRP A 3 -0.01 25.71 -17.15
C TRP A 3 0.62 24.31 -17.20
N LYS A 4 0.86 23.68 -16.02
CA LYS A 4 1.34 22.29 -15.90
C LYS A 4 0.31 21.25 -16.39
N THR A 5 -0.99 21.52 -16.27
CA THR A 5 -2.06 20.62 -16.76
C THR A 5 -2.19 20.64 -18.27
N THR A 6 -1.83 21.74 -18.91
CA THR A 6 -1.89 21.91 -20.37
C THR A 6 -0.71 21.21 -21.06
N LEU A 7 0.49 21.25 -20.47
CA LEU A 7 1.70 20.59 -21.02
C LEU A 7 1.59 19.05 -21.02
N MET A 8 0.84 18.45 -20.10
CA MET A 8 0.65 16.99 -20.07
C MET A 8 -0.29 16.42 -21.15
N ARG A 9 -0.93 17.27 -21.95
CA ARG A 9 -1.78 16.84 -23.10
C ARG A 9 -0.98 16.42 -24.35
N PHE A 10 0.31 16.70 -24.41
CA PHE A 10 1.16 16.31 -25.53
C PHE A 10 1.67 14.86 -25.36
N PRO A 11 1.44 13.96 -26.34
CA PRO A 11 1.86 12.54 -26.23
C PRO A 11 3.34 12.35 -25.96
N GLY A 12 4.20 13.22 -26.51
CA GLY A 12 5.65 13.20 -26.29
C GLY A 12 6.06 13.49 -24.85
N ILE A 13 5.40 14.42 -24.16
CA ILE A 13 5.71 14.77 -22.77
C ILE A 13 5.27 13.64 -21.82
N ARG A 14 4.15 12.98 -22.08
CA ARG A 14 3.72 11.79 -21.33
C ARG A 14 4.74 10.65 -21.48
N LYS A 15 5.23 10.40 -22.69
CA LYS A 15 6.25 9.36 -22.95
C LYS A 15 7.57 9.66 -22.24
N LEU A 16 8.04 10.91 -22.26
CA LEU A 16 9.24 11.35 -21.56
C LEU A 16 9.09 11.25 -20.03
N SER A 17 7.94 11.65 -19.48
CA SER A 17 7.68 11.54 -18.04
C SER A 17 7.64 10.08 -17.57
N SER A 18 7.08 9.17 -18.38
CA SER A 18 7.06 7.75 -18.06
C SER A 18 8.44 7.11 -18.10
N ILE A 19 9.29 7.47 -19.07
CA ILE A 19 10.69 7.00 -19.17
C ILE A 19 11.50 7.49 -17.95
N ARG A 20 11.41 8.77 -17.60
CA ARG A 20 12.08 9.31 -16.41
C ARG A 20 11.65 8.61 -15.13
N THR A 21 10.36 8.30 -14.99
CA THR A 21 9.83 7.56 -13.84
C THR A 21 10.40 6.14 -13.77
N LYS A 22 10.43 5.43 -14.90
CA LYS A 22 11.00 4.07 -14.97
C LYS A 22 12.51 4.07 -14.67
N LEU A 23 13.26 5.02 -15.21
CA LEU A 23 14.69 5.15 -14.94
C LEU A 23 14.98 5.50 -13.47
N SER A 24 14.24 6.45 -12.91
CA SER A 24 14.39 6.82 -11.49
C SER A 24 14.03 5.66 -10.54
N ALA A 25 13.05 4.85 -10.90
CA ALA A 25 12.66 3.68 -10.13
C ALA A 25 13.75 2.59 -10.16
N ARG A 26 14.32 2.30 -11.34
CA ARG A 26 15.44 1.36 -11.48
C ARG A 26 16.70 1.83 -10.76
N TRP A 27 16.98 3.13 -10.83
CA TRP A 27 18.10 3.72 -10.08
C TRP A 27 17.88 3.60 -8.56
N SER A 28 16.65 3.81 -8.08
CA SER A 28 16.31 3.64 -6.68
C SER A 28 16.47 2.18 -6.25
N ASP A 29 15.99 1.22 -7.04
CA ASP A 29 16.16 -0.21 -6.79
C ASP A 29 17.67 -0.58 -6.68
N TRP A 30 18.48 -0.11 -7.64
CA TRP A 30 19.92 -0.33 -7.63
C TRP A 30 20.58 0.27 -6.38
N ARG A 31 20.27 1.54 -6.07
CA ARG A 31 20.81 2.24 -4.90
C ARG A 31 20.52 1.54 -3.57
N HIS A 32 19.36 0.93 -3.44
CA HIS A 32 18.94 0.28 -2.22
C HIS A 32 19.12 -1.25 -2.25
N ASN A 33 19.75 -1.78 -3.29
CA ASN A 33 20.00 -3.21 -3.50
C ASN A 33 18.72 -4.07 -3.47
N VAL A 34 17.69 -3.64 -4.19
CA VAL A 34 16.38 -4.31 -4.26
C VAL A 34 15.87 -4.45 -5.69
N LYS A 35 14.83 -5.24 -5.90
CA LYS A 35 14.17 -5.47 -7.20
C LYS A 35 12.65 -5.32 -7.04
N THR A 36 12.17 -4.08 -7.03
CA THR A 36 10.75 -3.78 -6.86
C THR A 36 10.08 -3.25 -8.13
N CYS A 37 10.87 -3.02 -9.20
CA CYS A 37 10.36 -2.56 -10.50
C CYS A 37 9.72 -3.70 -11.31
N GLY A 38 8.91 -3.29 -12.31
CA GLY A 38 8.19 -4.19 -13.23
C GLY A 38 6.74 -4.44 -12.79
N GLU A 39 5.89 -4.58 -13.79
CA GLU A 39 4.50 -4.98 -13.65
C GLU A 39 4.44 -6.49 -13.76
N GLU A 40 3.58 -7.16 -13.01
CA GLU A 40 3.38 -8.61 -13.05
C GLU A 40 1.90 -8.93 -13.17
N ASP A 41 1.56 -9.88 -14.03
CA ASP A 41 0.20 -10.40 -14.15
C ASP A 41 0.03 -11.58 -13.17
N PRO A 42 -0.85 -11.46 -12.16
CA PRO A 42 -1.08 -12.53 -11.19
C PRO A 42 -1.42 -13.89 -11.80
N ARG A 43 -2.05 -13.90 -12.99
CA ARG A 43 -2.41 -15.14 -13.70
C ARG A 43 -1.21 -15.92 -14.23
N GLN A 44 -0.02 -15.32 -14.24
CA GLN A 44 1.25 -15.94 -14.65
C GLN A 44 2.12 -16.31 -13.45
N LEU A 45 1.64 -16.11 -12.24
CA LEU A 45 2.37 -16.32 -11.00
C LEU A 45 1.78 -17.50 -10.20
N ASN A 46 2.61 -18.10 -9.35
CA ASN A 46 2.13 -19.08 -8.38
C ASN A 46 1.40 -18.36 -7.26
N VAL A 47 0.12 -18.65 -7.07
CA VAL A 47 -0.75 -17.96 -6.10
C VAL A 47 -1.38 -18.96 -5.12
N LEU A 48 -1.72 -18.47 -3.92
CA LEU A 48 -2.47 -19.22 -2.92
C LEU A 48 -3.98 -19.05 -3.13
N GLY A 49 -4.72 -20.15 -2.98
CA GLY A 49 -6.18 -20.15 -2.99
C GLY A 49 -6.80 -19.97 -4.39
N GLU A 50 -8.13 -19.78 -4.40
CA GLU A 50 -8.95 -19.71 -5.61
C GLU A 50 -9.15 -18.28 -6.14
N ASN A 51 -8.70 -17.26 -5.40
CA ASN A 51 -8.94 -15.85 -5.68
C ASN A 51 -8.03 -15.24 -6.78
N VAL A 52 -7.31 -16.08 -7.54
CA VAL A 52 -6.43 -15.59 -8.64
C VAL A 52 -7.19 -14.82 -9.72
N SER A 53 -8.44 -15.20 -9.99
CA SER A 53 -9.30 -14.51 -10.97
C SER A 53 -9.73 -13.10 -10.52
N HIS A 54 -9.64 -12.82 -9.24
CA HIS A 54 -10.03 -11.57 -8.58
C HIS A 54 -8.84 -10.63 -8.33
N ALA A 55 -7.62 -11.09 -8.63
CA ALA A 55 -6.42 -10.29 -8.46
C ALA A 55 -6.22 -9.29 -9.61
N VAL A 56 -5.80 -8.10 -9.26
CA VAL A 56 -5.47 -7.04 -10.22
C VAL A 56 -3.97 -7.10 -10.55
N VAL A 57 -3.61 -6.71 -11.78
CA VAL A 57 -2.21 -6.63 -12.22
C VAL A 57 -1.37 -5.83 -11.21
N TYR A 58 -0.27 -6.41 -10.75
CA TYR A 58 0.66 -5.72 -9.88
C TYR A 58 1.29 -4.52 -10.58
N ILE A 59 1.08 -3.33 -10.04
CA ILE A 59 1.70 -2.08 -10.46
C ILE A 59 2.33 -1.42 -9.24
N PRO A 60 3.66 -1.29 -9.19
CA PRO A 60 4.30 -0.73 -8.00
C PRO A 60 4.02 0.77 -7.85
N THR A 61 3.73 1.20 -6.63
CA THR A 61 3.68 2.61 -6.27
C THR A 61 5.01 3.28 -6.58
N THR A 62 5.00 4.47 -7.19
CA THR A 62 6.26 5.19 -7.42
C THR A 62 6.89 5.61 -6.08
N PHE A 63 8.22 5.59 -5.99
CA PHE A 63 8.93 6.03 -4.77
C PHE A 63 8.53 7.45 -4.33
N ARG A 64 8.31 8.34 -5.31
CA ARG A 64 7.89 9.72 -5.04
C ARG A 64 6.50 9.80 -4.43
N SER A 65 5.53 9.10 -5.02
CA SER A 65 4.15 9.08 -4.50
C SER A 65 4.06 8.40 -3.15
N GLY A 66 4.76 7.27 -2.96
CA GLY A 66 4.76 6.56 -1.69
C GLY A 66 5.35 7.41 -0.55
N ARG A 67 6.51 8.05 -0.77
CA ARG A 67 7.08 8.97 0.23
C ARG A 67 6.22 10.19 0.50
N HIS A 68 5.52 10.71 -0.52
CA HIS A 68 4.58 11.82 -0.31
C HIS A 68 3.43 11.40 0.58
N MET A 69 2.77 10.28 0.26
CA MET A 69 1.65 9.76 1.05
C MET A 69 2.04 9.46 2.50
N LEU A 70 3.23 8.88 2.72
CA LEU A 70 3.74 8.58 4.06
C LEU A 70 4.17 9.83 4.86
N ARG A 71 4.47 10.96 4.21
CA ARG A 71 4.75 12.23 4.90
C ARG A 71 3.49 13.00 5.27
N ASP A 72 2.43 12.83 4.48
CA ASP A 72 1.17 13.57 4.66
C ASP A 72 0.18 12.78 5.55
N LEU A 73 0.71 11.89 6.41
CA LEU A 73 -0.11 11.14 7.35
C LEU A 73 -0.76 12.07 8.39
N PRO A 74 -2.03 11.80 8.76
CA PRO A 74 -2.75 12.59 9.76
C PRO A 74 -2.35 12.27 11.20
N ILE A 75 -1.14 11.77 11.41
CA ILE A 75 -0.57 11.41 12.72
C ILE A 75 0.84 11.98 12.83
N PRO A 76 1.17 12.63 13.95
CA PRO A 76 2.49 13.23 14.15
C PRO A 76 3.58 12.20 14.48
N ASP A 77 3.19 11.07 15.08
CA ASP A 77 4.11 10.00 15.49
C ASP A 77 3.55 8.64 15.08
N VAL A 78 4.32 7.89 14.31
CA VAL A 78 3.97 6.55 13.83
C VAL A 78 4.60 5.42 14.65
N SER A 79 5.38 5.73 15.69
CA SER A 79 6.15 4.73 16.46
C SER A 79 5.27 3.72 17.20
N GLY A 80 4.03 4.11 17.52
CA GLY A 80 3.02 3.22 18.10
C GLY A 80 2.22 2.40 17.09
N TYR A 81 2.40 2.66 15.78
CA TYR A 81 1.57 2.06 14.73
C TYR A 81 2.25 0.89 14.03
N THR A 82 1.44 -0.11 13.69
CA THR A 82 1.82 -1.15 12.72
C THR A 82 1.45 -0.67 11.32
N PHE A 83 2.41 -0.67 10.38
CA PHE A 83 2.13 -0.47 8.96
C PHE A 83 1.74 -1.79 8.32
N ILE A 84 0.64 -1.82 7.56
CA ILE A 84 0.13 -3.02 6.89
C ILE A 84 -0.09 -2.69 5.42
N ASP A 85 0.54 -3.44 4.50
CA ASP A 85 0.35 -3.33 3.05
C ASP A 85 -0.40 -4.55 2.55
N LEU A 86 -1.67 -4.38 2.17
CA LEU A 86 -2.49 -5.45 1.63
C LEU A 86 -2.35 -5.50 0.10
N GLY A 87 -1.81 -6.62 -0.40
CA GLY A 87 -1.32 -6.73 -1.77
C GLY A 87 0.07 -6.12 -1.90
N SER A 88 0.99 -6.51 -1.02
CA SER A 88 2.31 -5.88 -0.91
C SER A 88 3.23 -6.10 -2.12
N GLY A 89 2.90 -7.08 -2.98
CA GLY A 89 3.66 -7.38 -4.18
C GLY A 89 5.13 -7.66 -3.87
N LYS A 90 6.03 -6.96 -4.55
CA LYS A 90 7.48 -7.06 -4.33
C LYS A 90 7.98 -6.29 -3.09
N GLY A 91 7.07 -5.77 -2.25
CA GLY A 91 7.38 -5.12 -0.97
C GLY A 91 7.85 -3.67 -1.06
N ARG A 92 7.62 -2.94 -2.15
CA ARG A 92 8.10 -1.54 -2.27
C ARG A 92 7.58 -0.64 -1.18
N MET A 93 6.29 -0.71 -0.84
CA MET A 93 5.74 0.13 0.21
C MET A 93 6.24 -0.26 1.60
N LEU A 94 6.58 -1.54 1.83
CA LEU A 94 7.22 -1.99 3.07
C LEU A 94 8.58 -1.29 3.28
N LEU A 95 9.38 -1.21 2.20
CA LEU A 95 10.70 -0.56 2.23
C LEU A 95 10.59 0.96 2.41
N LEU A 96 9.57 1.59 1.82
CA LEU A 96 9.30 3.01 2.02
C LEU A 96 8.78 3.32 3.42
N ALA A 97 7.89 2.49 3.96
CA ALA A 97 7.42 2.60 5.33
C ALA A 97 8.57 2.43 6.34
N ALA A 98 9.56 1.58 6.00
CA ALA A 98 10.74 1.39 6.85
C ALA A 98 11.63 2.64 6.99
N GLU A 99 11.45 3.68 6.16
CA GLU A 99 12.09 4.99 6.36
C GLU A 99 11.50 5.76 7.55
N LEU A 100 10.38 5.31 8.12
CA LEU A 100 9.70 5.88 9.27
C LEU A 100 9.77 4.92 10.47
N PRO A 101 9.71 5.41 11.71
CA PRO A 101 9.87 4.60 12.91
C PRO A 101 8.59 3.85 13.30
N PHE A 102 7.94 3.15 12.35
CA PHE A 102 6.82 2.28 12.68
C PHE A 102 7.23 1.20 13.69
N ARG A 103 6.30 0.80 14.56
CA ARG A 103 6.51 -0.30 15.51
C ARG A 103 6.91 -1.59 14.79
N ARG A 104 6.20 -1.94 13.72
CA ARG A 104 6.48 -3.03 12.78
C ARG A 104 5.79 -2.79 11.45
N ILE A 105 6.20 -3.54 10.45
CA ILE A 105 5.68 -3.46 9.08
C ILE A 105 5.30 -4.87 8.64
N ILE A 106 4.07 -5.05 8.17
CA ILE A 106 3.53 -6.32 7.67
C ILE A 106 3.14 -6.12 6.20
N GLY A 107 3.58 -7.03 5.34
CA GLY A 107 3.15 -7.07 3.95
C GLY A 107 2.39 -8.34 3.67
N VAL A 108 1.13 -8.26 3.29
CA VAL A 108 0.29 -9.42 2.96
C VAL A 108 0.26 -9.58 1.46
N GLU A 109 0.69 -10.74 0.97
CA GLU A 109 0.75 -11.05 -0.46
C GLU A 109 0.36 -12.51 -0.72
N PHE A 110 -0.62 -12.73 -1.61
CA PHE A 110 -1.11 -14.07 -1.92
C PHE A 110 -0.23 -14.82 -2.94
N SER A 111 0.53 -14.10 -3.77
CA SER A 111 1.46 -14.71 -4.73
C SER A 111 2.74 -15.16 -4.03
N LEU A 112 3.02 -16.46 -4.12
CA LEU A 112 4.27 -17.07 -3.63
C LEU A 112 5.50 -16.42 -4.26
N ASP A 113 5.44 -16.13 -5.56
CA ASP A 113 6.56 -15.56 -6.30
C ASP A 113 6.85 -14.11 -5.87
N LEU A 114 5.79 -13.30 -5.69
CA LEU A 114 5.93 -11.91 -5.25
C LEU A 114 6.36 -11.83 -3.78
N ASP A 115 5.79 -12.65 -2.91
CA ASP A 115 6.21 -12.72 -1.50
C ASP A 115 7.69 -13.14 -1.38
N ALA A 116 8.12 -14.15 -2.15
CA ALA A 116 9.53 -14.56 -2.16
C ALA A 116 10.46 -13.41 -2.60
N LEU A 117 10.04 -12.60 -3.59
CA LEU A 117 10.76 -11.39 -3.98
C LEU A 117 10.73 -10.32 -2.89
N ALA A 118 9.60 -10.11 -2.22
CA ALA A 118 9.49 -9.18 -1.11
C ALA A 118 10.44 -9.55 0.03
N ARG A 119 10.46 -10.82 0.44
CA ARG A 119 11.41 -11.34 1.46
C ARG A 119 12.87 -11.11 1.07
N LYS A 120 13.20 -11.37 -0.21
CA LYS A 120 14.54 -11.12 -0.73
C LYS A 120 14.89 -9.62 -0.69
N ASN A 121 13.96 -8.76 -1.10
CA ASN A 121 14.12 -7.32 -1.07
C ASN A 121 14.31 -6.80 0.36
N VAL A 122 13.50 -7.25 1.32
CA VAL A 122 13.65 -6.89 2.74
C VAL A 122 15.03 -7.28 3.28
N LYS A 123 15.48 -8.50 2.99
CA LYS A 123 16.80 -8.99 3.43
C LYS A 123 17.97 -8.20 2.82
N SER A 124 17.84 -7.81 1.56
CA SER A 124 18.92 -7.11 0.82
C SER A 124 18.84 -5.59 0.94
N TYR A 125 17.75 -5.03 1.45
CA TYR A 125 17.54 -3.58 1.56
C TYR A 125 18.65 -2.87 2.32
N ARG A 126 19.15 -1.79 1.75
CA ARG A 126 20.17 -0.94 2.36
C ARG A 126 19.78 0.51 2.17
N ASN A 127 19.41 1.16 3.26
CA ASN A 127 19.06 2.59 3.24
C ASN A 127 19.48 3.22 4.58
N PRO A 128 20.34 4.24 4.61
CA PRO A 128 20.73 4.92 5.85
C PRO A 128 19.58 5.64 6.56
N LYS A 129 18.44 5.82 5.87
CA LYS A 129 17.21 6.38 6.46
C LYS A 129 16.29 5.33 7.08
N GLN A 130 16.66 4.06 7.05
CA GLN A 130 15.83 3.01 7.64
C GLN A 130 15.73 3.22 9.15
N ALA A 131 14.50 3.34 9.63
CA ALA A 131 14.15 3.54 11.04
C ALA A 131 13.38 2.34 11.64
N CYS A 132 12.65 1.58 10.80
CA CYS A 132 12.01 0.33 11.21
C CYS A 132 12.73 -0.86 10.59
N PHE A 133 13.09 -1.85 11.43
CA PHE A 133 13.77 -3.08 11.02
C PHE A 133 12.89 -4.32 11.16
N GLN A 134 11.74 -4.20 11.81
CA GLN A 134 10.75 -5.27 11.94
C GLN A 134 9.83 -5.26 10.71
N ILE A 135 10.25 -5.94 9.66
CA ILE A 135 9.52 -6.01 8.38
C ILE A 135 9.21 -7.48 8.10
N GLU A 136 7.93 -7.80 8.04
CA GLU A 136 7.41 -9.16 7.92
C GLU A 136 6.55 -9.31 6.68
N PRO A 137 7.09 -9.83 5.55
CA PRO A 137 6.28 -10.31 4.45
C PRO A 137 5.56 -11.61 4.84
N VAL A 138 4.25 -11.66 4.61
CA VAL A 138 3.36 -12.79 4.93
C VAL A 138 2.71 -13.27 3.64
N ASN A 139 2.96 -14.53 3.27
CA ASN A 139 2.27 -15.13 2.14
C ASN A 139 0.90 -15.65 2.60
N MET A 140 -0.16 -14.92 2.26
CA MET A 140 -1.51 -15.17 2.73
C MET A 140 -2.54 -14.51 1.82
N ASP A 141 -3.73 -15.11 1.72
CA ASP A 141 -4.91 -14.44 1.17
C ASP A 141 -5.37 -13.35 2.14
N ALA A 142 -5.54 -12.13 1.63
CA ALA A 142 -5.93 -10.97 2.44
C ALA A 142 -7.31 -11.15 3.13
N THR A 143 -8.19 -11.99 2.57
CA THR A 143 -9.48 -12.32 3.20
C THR A 143 -9.35 -13.10 4.51
N GLN A 144 -8.19 -13.73 4.74
CA GLN A 144 -7.88 -14.50 5.94
C GLN A 144 -6.98 -13.72 6.91
N PHE A 145 -6.62 -12.48 6.57
CA PHE A 145 -5.73 -11.69 7.41
C PHE A 145 -6.45 -11.20 8.67
N GLU A 146 -5.90 -11.55 9.81
CA GLU A 146 -6.34 -11.07 11.13
C GLU A 146 -5.64 -9.75 11.45
N PHE A 147 -6.45 -8.67 11.55
CA PHE A 147 -5.91 -7.36 11.88
C PHE A 147 -5.47 -7.29 13.33
N PRO A 148 -4.23 -6.84 13.62
CA PRO A 148 -3.72 -6.77 14.98
C PRO A 148 -4.50 -5.75 15.83
N PRO A 149 -4.59 -5.96 17.16
CA PRO A 149 -5.36 -5.10 18.06
C PRO A 149 -4.69 -3.74 18.38
N GLU A 150 -3.48 -3.50 17.90
CA GLU A 150 -2.78 -2.23 18.06
C GLU A 150 -3.12 -1.21 16.97
N PRO A 151 -2.86 0.10 17.20
CA PRO A 151 -3.00 1.14 16.19
C PRO A 151 -2.29 0.77 14.89
N SER A 152 -2.96 1.00 13.75
CA SER A 152 -2.45 0.54 12.47
C SER A 152 -2.67 1.55 11.34
N LEU A 153 -1.71 1.60 10.42
CA LEU A 153 -1.86 2.25 9.13
C LEU A 153 -1.90 1.19 8.04
N ILE A 154 -3.06 1.05 7.41
CA ILE A 154 -3.32 0.08 6.35
C ILE A 154 -3.19 0.79 5.00
N TYR A 155 -2.35 0.26 4.13
CA TYR A 155 -2.18 0.73 2.77
C TYR A 155 -2.81 -0.25 1.78
N LEU A 156 -3.52 0.31 0.79
CA LEU A 156 -4.18 -0.40 -0.31
C LEU A 156 -3.87 0.32 -1.63
N TYR A 157 -3.43 -0.40 -2.65
CA TYR A 157 -3.30 0.15 -3.99
C TYR A 157 -4.15 -0.66 -4.99
N TYR A 158 -5.49 -0.58 -4.87
CA TYR A 158 -6.42 -1.33 -5.71
C TYR A 158 -5.94 -2.77 -5.96
N PRO A 159 -5.71 -3.54 -4.88
CA PRO A 159 -5.02 -4.84 -4.99
C PRO A 159 -5.94 -5.97 -5.44
N PHE A 160 -7.27 -5.79 -5.30
CA PHE A 160 -8.28 -6.82 -5.58
C PHE A 160 -9.56 -6.18 -6.13
N ASP A 161 -10.43 -7.02 -6.70
CA ASP A 161 -11.78 -6.62 -7.05
C ASP A 161 -12.72 -6.59 -5.82
N GLN A 162 -14.01 -6.32 -6.07
CA GLN A 162 -15.02 -6.21 -5.03
C GLN A 162 -15.20 -7.50 -4.23
N PHE A 163 -15.09 -8.67 -4.88
CA PHE A 163 -15.28 -9.98 -4.26
C PHE A 163 -14.29 -10.24 -3.11
N VAL A 164 -13.06 -9.77 -3.24
CA VAL A 164 -12.02 -9.85 -2.20
C VAL A 164 -12.06 -8.65 -1.28
N MET A 165 -12.36 -7.45 -1.79
CA MET A 165 -12.36 -6.22 -1.00
C MET A 165 -13.43 -6.23 0.11
N GLU A 166 -14.63 -6.71 -0.20
CA GLU A 166 -15.73 -6.76 0.78
C GLU A 166 -15.39 -7.58 2.04
N PRO A 167 -14.96 -8.86 1.96
CA PRO A 167 -14.59 -9.61 3.15
C PRO A 167 -13.39 -9.01 3.89
N VAL A 168 -12.42 -8.41 3.20
CA VAL A 168 -11.28 -7.72 3.84
C VAL A 168 -11.78 -6.55 4.69
N ILE A 169 -12.67 -5.71 4.17
CA ILE A 169 -13.23 -4.57 4.90
C ILE A 169 -14.17 -5.03 6.03
N GLN A 170 -14.94 -6.10 5.83
CA GLN A 170 -15.75 -6.69 6.89
C GLN A 170 -14.90 -7.24 8.05
N ASN A 171 -13.77 -7.89 7.75
CA ASN A 171 -12.83 -8.37 8.77
C ASN A 171 -12.21 -7.20 9.54
N LEU A 172 -11.84 -6.12 8.85
CA LEU A 172 -11.34 -4.92 9.51
C LEU A 172 -12.39 -4.28 10.41
N ASN A 173 -13.64 -4.17 9.92
CA ASN A 173 -14.74 -3.59 10.69
C ASN A 173 -15.01 -4.40 11.96
N ARG A 174 -15.08 -5.74 11.87
CA ARG A 174 -15.21 -6.65 13.02
C ARG A 174 -14.07 -6.49 14.01
N SER A 175 -12.83 -6.44 13.53
CA SER A 175 -11.64 -6.22 14.36
C SER A 175 -11.68 -4.88 15.10
N LEU A 176 -12.30 -3.84 14.52
CA LEU A 176 -12.50 -2.54 15.17
C LEU A 176 -13.62 -2.57 16.20
N GLU A 177 -14.64 -3.41 16.01
CA GLU A 177 -15.70 -3.65 17.00
C GLU A 177 -15.18 -4.40 18.23
N GLU A 178 -14.38 -5.44 18.00
CA GLU A 178 -13.76 -6.25 19.06
C GLU A 178 -12.67 -5.50 19.82
N HIS A 179 -11.87 -4.70 19.08
CA HIS A 179 -10.71 -3.97 19.61
C HIS A 179 -10.72 -2.53 19.07
N PRO A 180 -11.49 -1.61 19.69
CA PRO A 180 -11.53 -0.19 19.30
C PRO A 180 -10.14 0.45 19.41
N ARG A 181 -9.63 1.00 18.31
CA ARG A 181 -8.31 1.62 18.22
C ARG A 181 -8.20 2.57 17.04
N ASP A 182 -7.17 3.39 17.03
CA ASP A 182 -6.92 4.29 15.89
C ASP A 182 -6.36 3.49 14.70
N VAL A 183 -7.14 3.42 13.62
CA VAL A 183 -6.75 2.83 12.36
C VAL A 183 -6.92 3.84 11.25
N ILE A 184 -5.88 3.96 10.43
CA ILE A 184 -5.89 4.77 9.23
C ILE A 184 -5.83 3.84 8.03
N VAL A 185 -6.76 3.99 7.08
CA VAL A 185 -6.73 3.29 5.80
C VAL A 185 -6.36 4.28 4.71
N MET A 186 -5.23 4.07 4.06
CA MET A 186 -4.77 4.85 2.91
C MET A 186 -5.00 4.04 1.64
N TYR A 187 -6.07 4.38 0.92
CA TYR A 187 -6.49 3.68 -0.29
C TYR A 187 -6.08 4.46 -1.54
N ARG A 188 -5.05 4.01 -2.22
CA ARG A 188 -4.59 4.56 -3.49
C ARG A 188 -5.37 3.96 -4.65
N ASN A 189 -5.70 4.82 -5.64
CA ASN A 189 -6.59 4.48 -6.76
C ASN A 189 -7.91 3.86 -6.25
N PRO A 190 -8.73 4.65 -5.51
CA PRO A 190 -9.84 4.13 -4.70
C PRO A 190 -11.09 3.84 -5.56
N VAL A 191 -10.99 2.88 -6.48
CA VAL A 191 -12.06 2.47 -7.41
C VAL A 191 -13.25 1.89 -6.64
N LEU A 192 -12.99 1.17 -5.54
CA LEU A 192 -13.98 0.57 -4.66
C LEU A 192 -14.14 1.38 -3.35
N SER A 193 -14.11 2.72 -3.45
CA SER A 193 -14.27 3.58 -2.26
C SER A 193 -15.57 3.32 -1.50
N GLU A 194 -16.64 3.00 -2.21
CA GLU A 194 -17.96 2.71 -1.63
C GLU A 194 -17.94 1.52 -0.67
N VAL A 195 -17.14 0.48 -0.96
CA VAL A 195 -16.98 -0.68 -0.08
C VAL A 195 -16.34 -0.27 1.25
N VAL A 196 -15.32 0.59 1.21
CA VAL A 196 -14.67 1.09 2.43
C VAL A 196 -15.60 2.04 3.19
N GLU A 197 -16.34 2.90 2.48
CA GLU A 197 -17.25 3.88 3.04
C GLU A 197 -18.52 3.25 3.65
N ALA A 198 -18.85 2.01 3.28
CA ALA A 198 -19.92 1.21 3.88
C ALA A 198 -19.57 0.67 5.28
N ALA A 199 -18.30 0.63 5.66
CA ALA A 199 -17.88 0.17 6.99
C ALA A 199 -18.31 1.15 8.08
N SER A 200 -19.04 0.66 9.09
CA SER A 200 -19.62 1.48 10.17
C SER A 200 -18.57 2.20 11.02
N ASN A 201 -17.39 1.57 11.17
CA ASN A 201 -16.30 2.05 12.02
C ASN A 201 -15.22 2.89 11.27
N LEU A 202 -15.42 3.19 9.98
CA LEU A 202 -14.52 4.03 9.21
C LEU A 202 -15.22 5.30 8.71
N ARG A 203 -14.50 6.41 8.68
CA ARG A 203 -14.97 7.68 8.11
C ARG A 203 -13.93 8.26 7.17
N VAL A 204 -14.40 8.90 6.11
CA VAL A 204 -13.51 9.66 5.20
C VAL A 204 -12.84 10.78 5.99
N TYR A 205 -11.52 10.74 6.04
CA TYR A 205 -10.69 11.80 6.63
C TYR A 205 -10.25 12.82 5.58
N ALA A 206 -9.76 12.33 4.43
CA ALA A 206 -9.32 13.18 3.32
C ALA A 206 -9.42 12.46 1.98
N ARG A 207 -9.59 13.25 0.91
CA ARG A 207 -9.41 12.81 -0.48
C ARG A 207 -8.34 13.67 -1.12
N SER A 208 -7.32 13.06 -1.69
CA SER A 208 -6.13 13.73 -2.17
C SER A 208 -5.76 13.32 -3.58
N ASN A 209 -5.06 14.24 -4.27
CA ASN A 209 -4.48 13.99 -5.58
C ASN A 209 -3.07 14.55 -5.64
N TYR A 210 -2.08 13.68 -5.78
CA TYR A 210 -0.70 14.07 -5.93
C TYR A 210 -0.18 13.69 -7.33
N PHE A 211 -0.07 14.67 -8.22
CA PHE A 211 0.36 14.49 -9.62
C PHE A 211 -0.35 13.35 -10.36
N GLY A 212 -1.67 13.25 -10.21
CA GLY A 212 -2.49 12.21 -10.83
C GLY A 212 -2.54 10.88 -10.04
N SER A 213 -1.89 10.79 -8.89
CA SER A 213 -2.09 9.71 -7.93
C SER A 213 -3.23 10.08 -6.98
N PHE A 214 -4.42 9.55 -7.24
CA PHE A 214 -5.57 9.71 -6.36
C PHE A 214 -5.48 8.76 -5.20
N TYR A 215 -5.77 9.23 -3.98
CA TYR A 215 -5.90 8.39 -2.80
C TYR A 215 -6.88 8.99 -1.79
N ASN A 216 -7.63 8.10 -1.16
CA ASN A 216 -8.48 8.44 -0.03
C ASN A 216 -7.80 8.00 1.27
N VAL A 217 -8.01 8.79 2.32
CA VAL A 217 -7.61 8.45 3.67
C VAL A 217 -8.88 8.31 4.49
N TYR A 218 -9.02 7.18 5.16
CA TYR A 218 -10.09 6.92 6.11
C TYR A 218 -9.50 6.75 7.50
N ARG A 219 -10.26 7.08 8.51
CA ARG A 219 -9.86 6.89 9.91
C ARG A 219 -10.96 6.20 10.68
N SER A 220 -10.59 5.34 11.61
CA SER A 220 -11.53 4.70 12.50
C SER A 220 -12.25 5.70 13.40
N VAL A 221 -13.51 5.39 13.71
CA VAL A 221 -14.27 6.11 14.72
C VAL A 221 -13.89 5.50 16.07
N VAL A 222 -13.00 6.14 16.80
CA VAL A 222 -12.70 5.75 18.18
C VAL A 222 -13.78 6.37 19.04
N SER A 223 -14.63 5.54 19.66
CA SER A 223 -15.60 6.01 20.67
C SER A 223 -14.79 6.57 21.84
N SER A 224 -14.96 7.87 22.12
CA SER A 224 -14.43 8.45 23.35
C SER A 224 -15.13 7.79 24.53
N THR A 225 -14.46 6.87 25.19
CA THR A 225 -14.86 6.36 26.52
C THR A 225 -14.50 7.38 27.57
#